data_a7c8ee2048bc73b3ad74e982115e8cfa
#
_entry.id   a7c8ee2048bc73b3ad74e982115e8cfa
#
_cell.length_a   1.000
_cell.length_b   1.000
_cell.length_c   1.000
_cell.angle_alpha   90.00
_cell.angle_beta   90.00
_cell.angle_gamma   90.00
#
_symmetry.space_group_name_H-M   'P 1'
#
loop_
_entity.id
_entity.type
_entity.pdbx_description
1 polymer ?
#
loop_
_entity_poly.entity_id
_entity_poly.type
_entity_poly.pdbx_seq_one_letter_code
_entity_poly.pdbx_strand_id
1 'polypeptide(L)'
;MLCLDSDFMIALLRGDKEAITKAEQLEEESREIVSTAINALELFVGIVAVDGISGTRVKKTRDFLNNLTILHLDASSAERSAYILNSLEKLGKSIGLKDSLIAGIVLEHKADILTRNTKYFERVSGLKVEQW
;
A
#
# COMPACT_ATOMS: atom_id res chain seq x y z
N MET A 1 -7.33 10.54 4.99
CA MET A 1 -6.66 9.23 5.18
C MET A 1 -5.74 8.97 3.99
N LEU A 2 -4.48 8.69 4.24
CA LEU A 2 -3.48 8.40 3.21
C LEU A 2 -2.92 6.99 3.43
N CYS A 3 -3.09 6.13 2.44
CA CYS A 3 -2.57 4.77 2.45
C CYS A 3 -1.14 4.74 1.89
N LEU A 4 -0.20 4.22 2.65
CA LEU A 4 1.17 4.00 2.21
C LEU A 4 1.25 2.70 1.42
N ASP A 5 1.72 2.78 0.17
CA ASP A 5 2.03 1.60 -0.62
C ASP A 5 3.33 0.95 -0.13
N SER A 6 3.52 -0.32 -0.45
CA SER A 6 4.69 -1.09 -0.03
C SER A 6 6.01 -0.51 -0.52
N ASP A 7 6.04 0.10 -1.71
CA ASP A 7 7.26 0.71 -2.24
C ASP A 7 7.78 1.84 -1.32
N PHE A 8 6.89 2.68 -0.80
CA PHE A 8 7.23 3.75 0.13
C PHE A 8 7.70 3.21 1.49
N MET A 9 6.97 2.25 2.03
CA MET A 9 7.32 1.63 3.31
C MET A 9 8.66 0.90 3.25
N ILE A 10 8.94 0.18 2.15
CA ILE A 10 10.24 -0.48 1.92
C ILE A 10 11.35 0.56 1.86
N ALA A 11 11.15 1.65 1.14
CA ALA A 11 12.14 2.72 1.05
C ALA A 11 12.43 3.36 2.42
N LEU A 12 11.39 3.62 3.23
CA LEU A 12 11.55 4.12 4.60
C LEU A 12 12.37 3.17 5.47
N LEU A 13 12.04 1.88 5.44
CA LEU A 13 12.74 0.86 6.24
C LEU A 13 14.21 0.68 5.81
N ARG A 14 14.53 1.01 4.56
CA ARG A 14 15.91 1.02 4.03
C ARG A 14 16.68 2.32 4.30
N GLY A 15 16.02 3.34 4.83
CA GLY A 15 16.65 4.64 5.08
C GLY A 15 16.81 5.50 3.82
N ASP A 16 15.96 5.31 2.81
CA ASP A 16 15.97 6.14 1.60
C ASP A 16 15.69 7.62 1.94
N LYS A 17 16.51 8.52 1.43
CA LYS A 17 16.45 9.95 1.78
C LYS A 17 15.19 10.64 1.27
N GLU A 18 14.72 10.30 0.07
CA GLU A 18 13.48 10.88 -0.48
C GLU A 18 12.27 10.41 0.33
N ALA A 19 12.24 9.13 0.70
CA ALA A 19 11.18 8.56 1.52
C ALA A 19 11.15 9.21 2.93
N ILE A 20 12.30 9.41 3.55
CA ILE A 20 12.42 10.08 4.86
C ILE A 20 11.92 11.52 4.77
N THR A 21 12.37 12.28 3.77
CA THR A 21 11.91 13.66 3.55
C THR A 21 10.40 13.73 3.34
N LYS A 22 9.85 12.78 2.58
CA LYS A 22 8.39 12.70 2.36
C LYS A 22 7.65 12.35 3.66
N ALA A 23 8.19 11.44 4.46
CA ALA A 23 7.60 11.08 5.76
C ALA A 23 7.54 12.29 6.72
N GLU A 24 8.62 13.07 6.79
CA GLU A 24 8.67 14.30 7.58
C GLU A 24 7.60 15.31 7.14
N GLN A 25 7.41 15.48 5.83
CA GLN A 25 6.34 16.33 5.29
C GLN A 25 4.94 15.83 5.69
N LEU A 26 4.72 14.52 5.64
CA LEU A 26 3.43 13.92 6.00
C LEU A 26 3.11 14.07 7.50
N GLU A 27 4.12 14.07 8.37
CA GLU A 27 3.94 14.34 9.81
C GLU A 27 3.40 15.75 10.05
N GLU A 28 3.81 16.72 9.23
CA GLU A 28 3.32 18.11 9.32
C GLU A 28 1.88 18.27 8.82
N GLU A 29 1.42 17.39 7.93
CA GLU A 29 0.09 17.48 7.30
C GLU A 29 -1.08 17.07 8.21
N SER A 30 -0.82 16.48 9.37
CA SER A 30 -1.84 15.98 10.32
C SER A 30 -2.88 15.04 9.68
N ARG A 31 -2.48 14.29 8.64
CA ARG A 31 -3.33 13.29 7.97
C ARG A 31 -3.23 11.96 8.69
N GLU A 32 -4.34 11.25 8.76
CA GLU A 32 -4.32 9.87 9.21
C GLU A 32 -3.56 8.99 8.20
N ILE A 33 -2.50 8.35 8.65
CA ILE A 33 -1.65 7.49 7.84
C ILE A 33 -2.02 6.04 8.10
N VAL A 34 -2.28 5.31 7.02
CA VAL A 34 -2.72 3.91 7.06
C VAL A 34 -1.94 3.09 6.04
N SER A 35 -2.08 1.78 6.09
CA SER A 35 -1.69 0.88 5.00
C SER A 35 -2.68 -0.27 4.91
N THR A 36 -2.49 -1.19 3.97
CA THR A 36 -3.38 -2.36 3.84
C THR A 36 -2.70 -3.64 4.30
N ALA A 37 -3.50 -4.65 4.66
CA ALA A 37 -3.00 -5.99 4.95
C ALA A 37 -2.26 -6.61 3.75
N ILE A 38 -2.61 -6.22 2.52
CA ILE A 38 -1.92 -6.68 1.31
C ILE A 38 -0.52 -6.06 1.22
N ASN A 39 -0.38 -4.78 1.51
CA ASN A 39 0.92 -4.12 1.57
C ASN A 39 1.80 -4.71 2.68
N ALA A 40 1.22 -5.01 3.84
CA ALA A 40 1.93 -5.70 4.92
C ALA A 40 2.44 -7.08 4.48
N LEU A 41 1.62 -7.85 3.76
CA LEU A 41 2.05 -9.12 3.18
C LEU A 41 3.26 -8.94 2.25
N GLU A 42 3.24 -7.94 1.37
CA GLU A 42 4.37 -7.66 0.46
C GLU A 42 5.67 -7.40 1.21
N LEU A 43 5.61 -6.60 2.30
CA LEU A 43 6.79 -6.33 3.12
C LEU A 43 7.35 -7.63 3.72
N PHE A 44 6.49 -8.45 4.31
CA PHE A 44 6.92 -9.70 4.95
C PHE A 44 7.44 -10.72 3.95
N VAL A 45 6.80 -10.88 2.79
CA VAL A 45 7.26 -11.82 1.74
C VAL A 45 8.71 -11.52 1.34
N GLY A 46 9.03 -10.25 1.09
CA GLY A 46 10.39 -9.88 0.69
C GLY A 46 11.44 -10.14 1.79
N ILE A 47 11.09 -9.89 3.04
CA ILE A 47 12.01 -10.00 4.17
C ILE A 47 12.19 -11.44 4.62
N VAL A 48 11.10 -12.21 4.70
CA VAL A 48 11.15 -13.63 5.10
C VAL A 48 11.96 -14.45 4.11
N ALA A 49 11.91 -14.13 2.83
CA ALA A 49 12.70 -14.82 1.80
C ALA A 49 14.22 -14.66 2.01
N VAL A 50 14.67 -13.55 2.63
CA VAL A 50 16.09 -13.26 2.86
C VAL A 50 16.53 -13.66 4.27
N ASP A 51 15.80 -13.23 5.29
CA ASP A 51 16.19 -13.32 6.70
C ASP A 51 15.55 -14.51 7.45
N GLY A 52 14.51 -15.16 6.87
CA GLY A 52 13.67 -16.11 7.59
C GLY A 52 12.73 -15.42 8.59
N ILE A 53 11.91 -16.23 9.29
CA ILE A 53 10.82 -15.71 10.15
C ILE A 53 11.29 -15.12 11.49
N SER A 54 12.51 -15.38 11.91
CA SER A 54 13.07 -14.92 13.20
C SER A 54 14.17 -13.87 13.06
N GLY A 55 14.37 -13.32 11.86
CA GLY A 55 15.38 -12.29 11.60
C GLY A 55 15.04 -10.94 12.22
N THR A 56 16.07 -10.11 12.42
CA THR A 56 15.91 -8.75 12.99
C THR A 56 15.09 -7.83 12.10
N ARG A 57 15.15 -8.01 10.78
CA ARG A 57 14.36 -7.22 9.82
C ARG A 57 12.87 -7.54 9.92
N VAL A 58 12.50 -8.80 10.16
CA VAL A 58 11.11 -9.18 10.41
C VAL A 58 10.56 -8.48 11.64
N LYS A 59 11.36 -8.45 12.72
CA LYS A 59 10.98 -7.72 13.94
C LYS A 59 10.80 -6.22 13.69
N LYS A 60 11.75 -5.58 13.01
CA LYS A 60 11.66 -4.16 12.63
C LYS A 60 10.40 -3.86 11.81
N THR A 61 10.10 -4.71 10.84
CA THR A 61 8.92 -4.55 9.99
C THR A 61 7.63 -4.70 10.80
N ARG A 62 7.57 -5.67 11.71
CA ARG A 62 6.43 -5.85 12.61
C ARG A 62 6.23 -4.63 13.51
N ASP A 63 7.30 -4.13 14.12
CA ASP A 63 7.24 -2.95 14.98
C ASP A 63 6.78 -1.71 14.20
N PHE A 64 7.27 -1.53 12.97
CA PHE A 64 6.82 -0.46 12.08
C PHE A 64 5.33 -0.55 11.77
N LEU A 65 4.85 -1.73 11.35
CA LEU A 65 3.44 -1.94 11.02
C LEU A 65 2.51 -1.81 12.24
N ASN A 66 2.99 -2.14 13.44
CA ASN A 66 2.21 -1.97 14.68
C ASN A 66 1.93 -0.50 15.02
N ASN A 67 2.66 0.43 14.43
CA ASN A 67 2.42 1.87 14.58
C ASN A 67 1.49 2.46 13.50
N LEU A 68 1.02 1.63 12.57
CA LEU A 68 0.09 2.03 11.52
C LEU A 68 -1.29 1.42 11.74
N THR A 69 -2.31 2.14 11.33
CA THR A 69 -3.63 1.54 11.13
C THR A 69 -3.60 0.69 9.87
N ILE A 70 -3.89 -0.60 10.00
CA ILE A 70 -3.92 -1.54 8.87
C ILE A 70 -5.37 -1.77 8.44
N LEU A 71 -5.65 -1.40 7.21
CA LEU A 71 -6.95 -1.64 6.57
C LEU A 71 -7.02 -3.10 6.09
N HIS A 72 -8.11 -3.77 6.40
CA HIS A 72 -8.29 -5.18 6.10
C HIS A 72 -9.11 -5.40 4.83
N LEU A 73 -8.89 -6.57 4.20
CA LEU A 73 -9.75 -7.06 3.13
C LEU A 73 -10.99 -7.70 3.77
N ASP A 74 -12.14 -7.13 3.48
CA ASP A 74 -13.45 -7.68 3.87
C ASP A 74 -14.30 -8.00 2.63
N ALA A 75 -15.54 -8.46 2.81
CA ALA A 75 -16.41 -8.81 1.70
C ALA A 75 -16.70 -7.62 0.78
N SER A 76 -16.89 -6.42 1.34
CA SER A 76 -17.16 -5.19 0.59
C SER A 76 -15.97 -4.77 -0.27
N SER A 77 -14.78 -4.73 0.30
CA SER A 77 -13.55 -4.39 -0.44
C SER A 77 -13.18 -5.49 -1.45
N ALA A 78 -13.46 -6.76 -1.15
CA ALA A 78 -13.26 -7.86 -2.10
C ALA A 78 -14.17 -7.73 -3.33
N GLU A 79 -15.44 -7.40 -3.15
CA GLU A 79 -16.36 -7.13 -4.26
C GLU A 79 -15.89 -5.96 -5.11
N ARG A 80 -15.51 -4.86 -4.49
CA ARG A 80 -14.95 -3.69 -5.17
C ARG A 80 -13.69 -4.04 -5.96
N SER A 81 -12.79 -4.81 -5.38
CA SER A 81 -11.57 -5.29 -6.04
C SER A 81 -11.87 -6.15 -7.27
N ALA A 82 -12.89 -7.00 -7.20
CA ALA A 82 -13.32 -7.83 -8.33
C ALA A 82 -13.82 -6.97 -9.49
N TYR A 83 -14.58 -5.90 -9.22
CA TYR A 83 -15.04 -4.97 -10.25
C TYR A 83 -13.87 -4.22 -10.90
N ILE A 84 -12.90 -3.74 -10.11
CA ILE A 84 -11.70 -3.09 -10.61
C ILE A 84 -10.91 -4.04 -11.51
N LEU A 85 -10.62 -5.24 -11.02
CA LEU A 85 -9.87 -6.25 -11.76
C LEU A 85 -10.53 -6.56 -13.12
N ASN A 86 -11.81 -6.89 -13.10
CA ASN A 86 -12.56 -7.26 -14.30
C ASN A 86 -12.67 -6.09 -15.31
N SER A 87 -12.97 -4.88 -14.84
CA SER A 87 -13.15 -3.73 -15.74
C SER A 87 -11.85 -3.33 -16.43
N LEU A 88 -10.72 -3.39 -15.72
CA LEU A 88 -9.40 -3.05 -16.30
C LEU A 88 -8.90 -4.17 -17.23
N GLU A 89 -9.15 -5.44 -16.92
CA GLU A 89 -8.84 -6.56 -17.83
C GLU A 89 -9.58 -6.42 -19.14
N LYS A 90 -10.87 -6.09 -19.11
CA LYS A 90 -11.69 -5.87 -20.33
C LYS A 90 -11.15 -4.72 -21.20
N LEU A 91 -10.55 -3.72 -20.60
CA LEU A 91 -9.95 -2.59 -21.32
C LEU A 91 -8.50 -2.87 -21.80
N GLY A 92 -7.95 -4.04 -21.51
CA GLY A 92 -6.55 -4.33 -21.77
C GLY A 92 -5.57 -3.52 -20.92
N LYS A 93 -6.03 -3.03 -19.76
CA LYS A 93 -5.27 -2.17 -18.84
C LYS A 93 -5.16 -2.79 -17.45
N SER A 94 -5.05 -4.13 -17.37
CA SER A 94 -4.95 -4.85 -16.10
C SER A 94 -3.81 -4.29 -15.22
N ILE A 95 -4.09 -4.20 -13.93
CA ILE A 95 -3.10 -3.90 -12.89
C ILE A 95 -2.75 -5.13 -12.05
N GLY A 96 -3.39 -6.26 -12.33
CA GLY A 96 -3.21 -7.51 -11.60
C GLY A 96 -4.06 -7.60 -10.33
N LEU A 97 -4.13 -8.81 -9.79
CA LEU A 97 -4.97 -9.12 -8.62
C LEU A 97 -4.53 -8.32 -7.38
N LYS A 98 -3.25 -8.30 -7.10
CA LYS A 98 -2.71 -7.67 -5.88
C LYS A 98 -3.02 -6.17 -5.83
N ASP A 99 -2.70 -5.43 -6.89
CA ASP A 99 -2.96 -3.99 -6.95
C ASP A 99 -4.46 -3.69 -6.99
N SER A 100 -5.27 -4.58 -7.58
CA SER A 100 -6.74 -4.48 -7.53
C SER A 100 -7.28 -4.66 -6.11
N LEU A 101 -6.70 -5.55 -5.30
CA LEU A 101 -7.05 -5.72 -3.89
C LEU A 101 -6.69 -4.47 -3.07
N ILE A 102 -5.49 -3.95 -3.26
CA ILE A 102 -5.06 -2.71 -2.59
C ILE A 102 -6.00 -1.55 -2.94
N ALA A 103 -6.25 -1.34 -4.23
CA ALA A 103 -7.14 -0.28 -4.71
C ALA A 103 -8.57 -0.43 -4.16
N GLY A 104 -9.09 -1.65 -4.11
CA GLY A 104 -10.41 -1.94 -3.57
C GLY A 104 -10.53 -1.61 -2.08
N ILE A 105 -9.53 -1.98 -1.28
CA ILE A 105 -9.47 -1.64 0.14
C ILE A 105 -9.38 -0.12 0.34
N VAL A 106 -8.48 0.54 -0.39
CA VAL A 106 -8.26 1.99 -0.28
C VAL A 106 -9.52 2.78 -0.63
N LEU A 107 -10.19 2.43 -1.73
CA LEU A 107 -11.45 3.06 -2.14
C LEU A 107 -12.58 2.82 -1.14
N GLU A 108 -12.70 1.61 -0.60
CA GLU A 108 -13.74 1.30 0.39
C GLU A 108 -13.62 2.17 1.64
N HIS A 109 -12.40 2.49 2.05
CA HIS A 109 -12.12 3.34 3.19
C HIS A 109 -12.01 4.84 2.84
N LYS A 110 -12.27 5.21 1.58
CA LYS A 110 -12.18 6.61 1.10
C LYS A 110 -10.81 7.25 1.35
N ALA A 111 -9.77 6.45 1.24
CA ALA A 111 -8.39 6.90 1.38
C ALA A 111 -7.78 7.27 0.01
N ASP A 112 -6.73 8.07 0.05
CA ASP A 112 -5.82 8.28 -1.07
C ASP A 112 -4.68 7.27 -0.97
N ILE A 113 -3.91 7.06 -2.04
CA ILE A 113 -2.73 6.18 -2.02
C ILE A 113 -1.45 6.94 -2.35
N LEU A 114 -0.40 6.72 -1.56
CA LEU A 114 0.95 7.25 -1.80
C LEU A 114 1.82 6.14 -2.38
N THR A 115 2.30 6.32 -3.61
CA THR A 115 3.04 5.29 -4.36
C THR A 115 3.92 5.88 -5.45
N ARG A 116 4.98 5.18 -5.83
CA ARG A 116 5.70 5.42 -7.10
C ARG A 116 5.06 4.71 -8.28
N ASN A 117 4.20 3.73 -8.04
CA ASN A 117 3.49 2.97 -9.06
C ASN A 117 2.24 3.71 -9.58
N THR A 118 2.35 5.02 -9.81
CA THR A 118 1.24 5.89 -10.22
C THR A 118 0.59 5.40 -11.51
N LYS A 119 1.38 4.94 -12.46
CA LYS A 119 0.94 4.44 -13.76
C LYS A 119 -0.18 3.39 -13.68
N TYR A 120 -0.12 2.50 -12.70
CA TYR A 120 -1.14 1.45 -12.53
C TYR A 120 -2.32 1.94 -11.71
N PHE A 121 -2.09 2.59 -10.58
CA PHE A 121 -3.18 3.05 -9.71
C PHE A 121 -4.03 4.17 -10.31
N GLU A 122 -3.47 5.01 -11.18
CA GLU A 122 -4.22 6.03 -11.93
C GLU A 122 -5.25 5.44 -12.91
N ARG A 123 -5.12 4.16 -13.27
CA ARG A 123 -6.13 3.45 -14.08
C ARG A 123 -7.42 3.18 -13.31
N VAL A 124 -7.37 3.25 -11.99
CA VAL A 124 -8.52 2.94 -11.12
C VAL A 124 -9.39 4.19 -10.96
N SER A 125 -10.62 4.11 -11.46
CA SER A 125 -11.57 5.22 -11.37
C SER A 125 -11.90 5.56 -9.92
N GLY A 126 -11.82 6.87 -9.59
CA GLY A 126 -12.15 7.39 -8.27
C GLY A 126 -11.03 7.26 -7.23
N LEU A 127 -9.91 6.60 -7.55
CA LEU A 127 -8.76 6.51 -6.67
C LEU A 127 -7.86 7.75 -6.85
N LYS A 128 -7.63 8.46 -5.77
CA LYS A 128 -6.67 9.57 -5.76
C LYS A 128 -5.27 9.05 -5.46
N VAL A 129 -4.33 9.35 -6.34
CA VAL A 129 -2.96 8.86 -6.29
C VAL A 129 -2.01 10.01 -6.03
N GLU A 130 -1.16 9.86 -5.02
CA GLU A 130 -0.07 10.79 -4.73
C GLU A 130 1.27 10.10 -5.00
N GLN A 131 2.18 10.83 -5.61
CA GLN A 131 3.55 10.37 -5.89
C GLN A 131 4.53 10.84 -4.82
N TRP A 132 5.51 10.03 -4.55
CA TRP A 132 6.63 10.37 -3.66
C TRP A 132 7.98 10.19 -4.32
#